data_3486c2f094e74b5fc0b6d1b464c56761
#
_entry.id   3486c2f094e74b5fc0b6d1b464c56761
#
_cell.length_a   1.000
_cell.length_b   1.000
_cell.length_c   1.000
_cell.angle_alpha   90.00
_cell.angle_beta   90.00
_cell.angle_gamma   90.00
#
_symmetry.space_group_name_H-M   'P 1'
#
loop_
_entity.id
_entity.type
_entity.pdbx_description
1 polymer ?
#
loop_
_entity_poly.entity_id
_entity_poly.type
_entity_poly.pdbx_seq_one_letter_code
_entity_poly.pdbx_strand_id
1 'polypeptide(L)'
;MTTLGTLLVSLFTLVQLNCENLFDCRHDSLKDDHEFLPEAYRHWTPSRYWKKLNRIGQEIVACGGEGKQWRLPDLVALCEVENDSVLRDLTRRSLLRTARYEYVMTNSPDVRGIDVALLYSPFTFALVKSYALRVNPLAGMRPTRDILYANGVTAGGDTLHVFVLHAPSRAGGEANTRPYRLAVARRLCAAIDSIRQGNRAANIVVTGDFNDYGDTPALRLLSDNDLTDVSANAIGTNGAKGTYRYQGEWGSLDHVFVSGLLHEKGVSCRIFDAPFLLEDEEKYGGKRPWRTYQGPKYLGGFSDHLPLVVTFGMPETTVKP
;
A
#
# COMPACT_ATOMS: atom_id res chain seq x y z
N MET A 1 6.18 -47.29 -9.84
CA MET A 1 6.80 -46.25 -8.97
C MET A 1 6.38 -44.91 -9.47
N THR A 2 5.32 -44.33 -8.88
CA THR A 2 4.83 -42.98 -9.17
C THR A 2 5.67 -41.99 -8.36
N THR A 3 6.60 -41.30 -9.01
CA THR A 3 7.30 -40.17 -8.42
C THR A 3 6.28 -39.08 -8.16
N LEU A 4 5.88 -38.87 -6.89
CA LEU A 4 5.21 -37.69 -6.45
C LEU A 4 6.19 -36.53 -6.64
N GLY A 5 6.03 -35.78 -7.72
CA GLY A 5 6.71 -34.49 -7.89
C GLY A 5 6.18 -33.54 -6.79
N THR A 6 7.03 -33.20 -5.83
CA THR A 6 6.73 -32.13 -4.88
C THR A 6 6.59 -30.84 -5.69
N LEU A 7 5.37 -30.33 -5.83
CA LEU A 7 5.14 -29.02 -6.42
C LEU A 7 5.76 -28.00 -5.45
N LEU A 8 6.90 -27.44 -5.81
CA LEU A 8 7.49 -26.32 -5.10
C LEU A 8 6.58 -25.11 -5.39
N VAL A 9 5.84 -24.66 -4.40
CA VAL A 9 5.07 -23.43 -4.47
C VAL A 9 6.01 -22.30 -4.07
N SER A 10 6.36 -21.44 -5.00
CA SER A 10 7.06 -20.21 -4.64
C SER A 10 6.05 -19.20 -4.07
N LEU A 11 6.39 -18.63 -2.93
CA LEU A 11 5.55 -17.60 -2.30
C LEU A 11 5.89 -16.24 -2.95
N PHE A 12 4.90 -15.55 -3.44
CA PHE A 12 5.00 -14.18 -3.94
C PHE A 12 4.36 -13.23 -2.93
N THR A 13 5.09 -12.20 -2.50
CA THR A 13 4.69 -11.35 -1.37
C THR A 13 4.47 -9.92 -1.82
N LEU A 14 3.31 -9.37 -1.44
CA LEU A 14 2.98 -7.97 -1.59
C LEU A 14 2.82 -7.33 -0.20
N VAL A 15 3.41 -6.15 -0.01
CA VAL A 15 3.21 -5.30 1.16
C VAL A 15 2.42 -4.06 0.75
N GLN A 16 1.38 -3.71 1.52
CA GLN A 16 0.70 -2.42 1.44
C GLN A 16 1.09 -1.59 2.67
N LEU A 17 1.48 -0.34 2.47
CA LEU A 17 1.89 0.58 3.51
C LEU A 17 1.49 2.02 3.19
N ASN A 18 0.76 2.68 4.08
CA ASN A 18 0.66 4.13 4.11
C ASN A 18 1.87 4.69 4.88
N CYS A 19 2.63 5.59 4.25
CA CYS A 19 3.88 6.12 4.79
C CYS A 19 3.71 7.26 5.78
N GLU A 20 2.49 7.71 6.09
CA GLU A 20 2.24 8.91 6.91
C GLU A 20 3.06 10.12 6.41
N ASN A 21 2.69 10.67 5.25
CA ASN A 21 3.27 11.89 4.67
C ASN A 21 4.80 11.80 4.47
N LEU A 22 5.24 10.97 3.55
CA LEU A 22 6.65 10.84 3.17
C LEU A 22 7.04 11.97 2.20
N PHE A 23 7.30 13.16 2.75
CA PHE A 23 7.73 14.36 2.03
C PHE A 23 9.25 14.53 2.09
N ASP A 24 9.82 15.18 1.08
CA ASP A 24 11.17 15.75 1.20
C ASP A 24 11.12 17.09 1.98
N CYS A 25 12.22 17.86 1.97
CA CYS A 25 12.29 19.13 2.70
C CYS A 25 12.31 20.34 1.75
N ARG A 26 11.75 20.20 0.53
CA ARG A 26 11.77 21.24 -0.51
C ARG A 26 10.33 21.54 -0.91
N HIS A 27 10.03 22.83 -1.02
CA HIS A 27 8.71 23.27 -1.45
C HIS A 27 8.49 23.00 -2.94
N ASP A 28 7.38 22.34 -3.27
CA ASP A 28 6.83 22.30 -4.62
C ASP A 28 5.85 23.48 -4.79
N SER A 29 6.20 24.45 -5.63
CA SER A 29 5.40 25.66 -5.84
C SER A 29 3.99 25.40 -6.38
N LEU A 30 3.69 24.18 -6.82
CA LEU A 30 2.37 23.76 -7.32
C LEU A 30 1.54 23.03 -6.26
N LYS A 31 2.09 22.84 -5.04
CA LYS A 31 1.49 22.03 -3.98
C LYS A 31 1.40 22.80 -2.66
N ASP A 32 0.50 22.38 -1.80
CA ASP A 32 0.34 22.87 -0.42
C ASP A 32 1.07 21.94 0.56
N ASP A 33 2.40 21.94 0.45
CA ASP A 33 3.33 21.12 1.22
C ASP A 33 4.05 21.93 2.32
N HIS A 34 3.66 23.17 2.53
CA HIS A 34 4.32 24.14 3.42
C HIS A 34 4.56 23.61 4.84
N GLU A 35 3.73 22.71 5.35
CA GLU A 35 3.90 22.14 6.68
C GLU A 35 5.11 21.18 6.80
N PHE A 36 5.63 20.68 5.64
CA PHE A 36 6.77 19.77 5.56
C PHE A 36 8.08 20.46 5.19
N LEU A 37 8.24 21.73 5.59
CA LEU A 37 9.47 22.49 5.43
C LEU A 37 10.21 22.64 6.76
N PRO A 38 11.55 22.83 6.73
CA PRO A 38 12.35 22.98 7.94
C PRO A 38 11.90 24.12 8.85
N GLU A 39 11.46 25.25 8.27
CA GLU A 39 10.99 26.45 8.95
C GLU A 39 9.52 26.39 9.39
N ALA A 40 8.77 25.42 8.89
CA ALA A 40 7.37 25.25 9.24
C ALA A 40 7.18 24.76 10.69
N TYR A 41 5.95 24.85 11.18
CA TYR A 41 5.62 24.45 12.56
C TYR A 41 5.93 22.97 12.89
N ARG A 42 6.00 22.10 11.88
CA ARG A 42 6.45 20.69 12.05
C ARG A 42 7.96 20.55 12.13
N HIS A 43 8.73 21.57 11.72
CA HIS A 43 10.19 21.51 11.64
C HIS A 43 10.67 20.26 10.91
N TRP A 44 10.19 20.05 9.68
CA TRP A 44 10.56 18.91 8.86
C TRP A 44 11.95 19.07 8.27
N THR A 45 12.96 18.81 9.08
CA THR A 45 14.38 18.98 8.73
C THR A 45 14.92 17.80 7.91
N PRO A 46 16.03 17.97 7.15
CA PRO A 46 16.69 16.87 6.45
C PRO A 46 17.01 15.68 7.36
N SER A 47 17.38 15.91 8.62
CA SER A 47 17.64 14.83 9.59
C SER A 47 16.38 13.99 9.87
N ARG A 48 15.22 14.63 10.02
CA ARG A 48 13.94 13.94 10.22
C ARG A 48 13.51 13.19 8.97
N TYR A 49 13.68 13.80 7.79
CA TYR A 49 13.42 13.18 6.51
C TYR A 49 14.22 11.88 6.31
N TRP A 50 15.56 11.93 6.46
CA TRP A 50 16.40 10.75 6.32
C TRP A 50 16.11 9.68 7.37
N LYS A 51 15.77 10.08 8.60
CA LYS A 51 15.32 9.15 9.63
C LYS A 51 14.01 8.45 9.22
N LYS A 52 13.05 9.19 8.67
CA LYS A 52 11.77 8.64 8.18
C LYS A 52 11.99 7.68 7.02
N LEU A 53 12.80 8.04 6.02
CA LEU A 53 13.16 7.15 4.91
C LEU A 53 13.75 5.82 5.39
N ASN A 54 14.70 5.88 6.33
CA ASN A 54 15.32 4.67 6.87
C ASN A 54 14.33 3.83 7.70
N ARG A 55 13.37 4.46 8.39
CA ARG A 55 12.32 3.74 9.11
C ARG A 55 11.36 3.04 8.17
N ILE A 56 10.89 3.71 7.12
CA ILE A 56 10.07 3.06 6.06
C ILE A 56 10.87 1.92 5.43
N GLY A 57 12.15 2.11 5.13
CA GLY A 57 13.01 1.03 4.63
C GLY A 57 13.13 -0.15 5.61
N GLN A 58 13.31 0.12 6.92
CA GLN A 58 13.35 -0.91 7.97
C GLN A 58 12.04 -1.69 8.06
N GLU A 59 10.91 -0.99 7.98
CA GLU A 59 9.56 -1.58 8.02
C GLU A 59 9.34 -2.51 6.84
N ILE A 60 9.66 -2.07 5.61
CA ILE A 60 9.56 -2.90 4.39
C ILE A 60 10.43 -4.16 4.50
N VAL A 61 11.69 -4.00 4.93
CA VAL A 61 12.61 -5.14 5.11
C VAL A 61 12.08 -6.13 6.13
N ALA A 62 11.53 -5.64 7.25
CA ALA A 62 11.00 -6.49 8.31
C ALA A 62 9.73 -7.26 7.88
N CYS A 63 8.92 -6.72 6.98
CA CYS A 63 7.74 -7.40 6.42
C CYS A 63 8.09 -8.70 5.67
N GLY A 64 9.34 -8.86 5.22
CA GLY A 64 9.80 -10.05 4.51
C GLY A 64 10.00 -11.29 5.39
N GLY A 65 9.86 -11.17 6.71
CA GLY A 65 10.00 -12.30 7.64
C GLY A 65 8.74 -13.14 7.72
N GLU A 66 8.85 -14.45 7.45
CA GLU A 66 7.79 -15.43 7.66
C GLU A 66 8.36 -16.68 8.34
N GLY A 67 7.99 -16.91 9.60
CA GLY A 67 8.50 -18.02 10.39
C GLY A 67 10.02 -18.00 10.51
N LYS A 68 10.68 -19.05 10.00
CA LYS A 68 12.16 -19.17 9.99
C LYS A 68 12.80 -18.67 8.70
N GLN A 69 12.00 -18.26 7.72
CA GLN A 69 12.47 -17.78 6.42
C GLN A 69 12.34 -16.26 6.37
N TRP A 70 13.25 -15.64 5.66
CA TRP A 70 13.20 -14.22 5.39
C TRP A 70 13.61 -13.95 3.94
N ARG A 71 12.79 -13.16 3.23
CA ARG A 71 13.12 -12.65 1.91
C ARG A 71 12.45 -11.29 1.74
N LEU A 72 13.03 -10.44 0.90
CA LEU A 72 12.42 -9.15 0.57
C LEU A 72 11.03 -9.35 -0.08
N PRO A 73 10.04 -8.51 0.23
CA PRO A 73 8.78 -8.50 -0.50
C PRO A 73 9.00 -8.33 -2.00
N ASP A 74 8.19 -8.99 -2.82
CA ASP A 74 8.28 -8.89 -4.28
C ASP A 74 7.71 -7.56 -4.80
N LEU A 75 6.62 -7.12 -4.17
CA LEU A 75 5.95 -5.84 -4.43
C LEU A 75 5.72 -5.07 -3.12
N VAL A 76 5.84 -3.75 -3.18
CA VAL A 76 5.49 -2.85 -2.07
C VAL A 76 4.64 -1.70 -2.61
N ALA A 77 3.37 -1.69 -2.26
CA ALA A 77 2.44 -0.61 -2.56
C ALA A 77 2.53 0.46 -1.48
N LEU A 78 2.81 1.69 -1.86
CA LEU A 78 2.99 2.81 -0.95
C LEU A 78 1.90 3.86 -1.17
N CYS A 79 1.35 4.38 -0.08
CA CYS A 79 0.50 5.57 -0.06
C CYS A 79 1.22 6.70 0.67
N GLU A 80 0.84 7.95 0.37
CA GLU A 80 1.39 9.17 0.95
C GLU A 80 2.88 9.36 0.68
N VAL A 81 3.29 9.17 -0.57
CA VAL A 81 4.61 9.50 -1.08
C VAL A 81 4.52 10.78 -1.91
N GLU A 82 5.44 11.70 -1.72
CA GLU A 82 5.36 13.01 -2.37
C GLU A 82 5.74 12.96 -3.85
N ASN A 83 6.97 12.51 -4.17
CA ASN A 83 7.53 12.70 -5.51
C ASN A 83 8.61 11.66 -5.86
N ASP A 84 9.09 11.73 -7.12
CA ASP A 84 10.16 10.86 -7.65
C ASP A 84 11.46 10.99 -6.84
N SER A 85 11.80 12.17 -6.34
CA SER A 85 13.03 12.38 -5.54
C SER A 85 12.98 11.59 -4.25
N VAL A 86 11.83 11.56 -3.57
CA VAL A 86 11.60 10.78 -2.36
C VAL A 86 11.75 9.28 -2.62
N LEU A 87 11.17 8.77 -3.71
CA LEU A 87 11.30 7.35 -4.06
C LEU A 87 12.72 6.99 -4.48
N ARG A 88 13.41 7.87 -5.17
CA ARG A 88 14.84 7.69 -5.51
C ARG A 88 15.69 7.64 -4.25
N ASP A 89 15.45 8.52 -3.29
CA ASP A 89 16.16 8.52 -2.02
C ASP A 89 15.85 7.26 -1.22
N LEU A 90 14.59 6.84 -1.18
CA LEU A 90 14.17 5.61 -0.52
C LEU A 90 14.84 4.36 -1.14
N THR A 91 14.80 4.22 -2.46
CA THR A 91 15.26 2.99 -3.14
C THR A 91 16.76 2.96 -3.42
N ARG A 92 17.43 4.11 -3.54
CA ARG A 92 18.84 4.20 -3.96
C ARG A 92 19.79 4.69 -2.90
N ARG A 93 19.29 5.38 -1.84
CA ARG A 93 20.16 6.05 -0.86
C ARG A 93 19.87 5.66 0.59
N SER A 94 18.64 5.23 0.89
CA SER A 94 18.24 4.77 2.23
C SER A 94 18.78 3.37 2.57
N LEU A 95 18.34 2.83 3.69
CA LEU A 95 18.54 1.44 4.08
C LEU A 95 18.14 0.45 2.97
N LEU A 96 17.13 0.80 2.16
CA LEU A 96 16.60 -0.06 1.10
C LEU A 96 17.49 -0.16 -0.16
N ARG A 97 18.57 0.62 -0.27
CA ARG A 97 19.42 0.67 -1.47
C ARG A 97 19.97 -0.68 -1.93
N THR A 98 20.19 -1.61 -1.00
CA THR A 98 20.69 -2.95 -1.33
C THR A 98 19.62 -3.91 -1.82
N ALA A 99 18.35 -3.59 -1.60
CA ALA A 99 17.21 -4.37 -2.06
C ALA A 99 17.00 -4.26 -3.57
N ARG A 100 17.57 -3.23 -4.22
CA ARG A 100 17.51 -2.99 -5.67
C ARG A 100 16.10 -2.91 -6.24
N TYR A 101 15.16 -2.40 -5.46
CA TYR A 101 13.81 -2.14 -5.97
C TYR A 101 13.83 -1.12 -7.10
N GLU A 102 13.06 -1.41 -8.14
CA GLU A 102 12.58 -0.42 -9.10
C GLU A 102 11.20 0.08 -8.65
N TYR A 103 10.70 1.16 -9.25
CA TYR A 103 9.41 1.71 -8.87
C TYR A 103 8.68 2.40 -10.02
N VAL A 104 7.38 2.52 -9.86
CA VAL A 104 6.48 3.38 -10.64
C VAL A 104 5.58 4.14 -9.67
N MET A 105 5.19 5.37 -10.03
CA MET A 105 4.32 6.20 -9.21
C MET A 105 3.36 7.04 -10.05
N THR A 106 2.33 7.57 -9.42
CA THR A 106 1.48 8.61 -10.01
C THR A 106 2.13 9.99 -9.88
N ASN A 107 1.59 10.95 -10.63
CA ASN A 107 1.79 12.39 -10.43
C ASN A 107 0.39 13.02 -10.51
N SER A 108 -0.25 13.08 -9.39
CA SER A 108 -1.68 13.37 -9.27
C SER A 108 -1.93 14.86 -9.05
N PRO A 109 -3.16 15.34 -9.33
CA PRO A 109 -3.53 16.72 -9.05
C PRO A 109 -3.87 16.95 -7.57
N ASP A 110 -3.56 16.03 -6.65
CA ASP A 110 -3.76 16.23 -5.22
C ASP A 110 -3.08 17.51 -4.76
N VAL A 111 -3.82 18.34 -4.02
CA VAL A 111 -3.36 19.68 -3.61
C VAL A 111 -2.19 19.60 -2.64
N ARG A 112 -2.15 18.60 -1.77
CA ARG A 112 -1.06 18.41 -0.79
C ARG A 112 0.22 17.90 -1.45
N GLY A 113 0.13 17.30 -2.66
CA GLY A 113 1.27 16.72 -3.35
C GLY A 113 1.60 15.29 -2.91
N ILE A 114 0.65 14.54 -2.38
CA ILE A 114 0.85 13.12 -2.07
C ILE A 114 0.32 12.24 -3.19
N ASP A 115 1.03 11.15 -3.40
CA ASP A 115 0.79 10.20 -4.47
C ASP A 115 0.83 8.75 -3.96
N VAL A 116 0.64 7.81 -4.88
CA VAL A 116 0.81 6.38 -4.65
C VAL A 116 1.92 5.83 -5.52
N ALA A 117 2.60 4.81 -5.02
CA ALA A 117 3.70 4.17 -5.73
C ALA A 117 3.67 2.65 -5.58
N LEU A 118 4.32 1.97 -6.51
CA LEU A 118 4.59 0.54 -6.42
C LEU A 118 6.10 0.33 -6.58
N LEU A 119 6.75 -0.16 -5.52
CA LEU A 119 8.09 -0.70 -5.63
C LEU A 119 7.99 -2.16 -6.06
N TYR A 120 8.91 -2.63 -6.88
CA TYR A 120 8.94 -4.02 -7.31
C TYR A 120 10.37 -4.54 -7.41
N SER A 121 10.54 -5.82 -7.09
CA SER A 121 11.80 -6.54 -7.31
C SER A 121 11.90 -6.93 -8.78
N PRO A 122 12.86 -6.39 -9.55
CA PRO A 122 13.02 -6.76 -10.96
C PRO A 122 13.45 -8.21 -11.16
N PHE A 123 13.82 -8.92 -10.08
CA PHE A 123 14.19 -10.34 -10.10
C PHE A 123 12.98 -11.27 -10.06
N THR A 124 11.84 -10.79 -9.56
CA THR A 124 10.64 -11.61 -9.36
C THR A 124 9.39 -11.05 -10.04
N PHE A 125 9.47 -9.81 -10.53
CA PHE A 125 8.39 -9.15 -11.27
C PHE A 125 8.95 -8.30 -12.41
N ALA A 126 8.70 -8.74 -13.64
CA ALA A 126 9.07 -8.01 -14.85
C ALA A 126 7.92 -7.07 -15.24
N LEU A 127 8.07 -5.78 -14.93
CA LEU A 127 7.09 -4.76 -15.29
C LEU A 127 6.94 -4.66 -16.81
N VAL A 128 5.69 -4.73 -17.30
CA VAL A 128 5.35 -4.60 -18.72
C VAL A 128 4.79 -3.21 -19.02
N LYS A 129 3.89 -2.71 -18.18
CA LYS A 129 3.22 -1.43 -18.40
C LYS A 129 2.76 -0.81 -17.08
N SER A 130 2.82 0.52 -17.00
CA SER A 130 2.20 1.28 -15.92
C SER A 130 1.61 2.59 -16.42
N TYR A 131 0.57 3.07 -15.78
CA TYR A 131 -0.03 4.40 -16.01
C TYR A 131 -0.94 4.81 -14.86
N ALA A 132 -1.20 6.11 -14.77
CA ALA A 132 -2.15 6.68 -13.83
C ALA A 132 -3.57 6.67 -14.42
N LEU A 133 -4.54 6.19 -13.65
CA LEU A 133 -5.96 6.31 -13.95
C LEU A 133 -6.50 7.58 -13.27
N ARG A 134 -6.76 8.60 -14.06
CA ARG A 134 -7.32 9.86 -13.56
C ARG A 134 -8.65 9.64 -12.88
N VAL A 135 -8.78 10.15 -11.66
CA VAL A 135 -10.06 10.25 -10.94
C VAL A 135 -10.61 11.65 -11.13
N ASN A 136 -11.66 11.78 -11.93
CA ASN A 136 -12.32 13.08 -12.14
C ASN A 136 -13.10 13.48 -10.88
N PRO A 137 -12.86 14.68 -10.33
CA PRO A 137 -13.53 15.12 -9.13
C PRO A 137 -15.04 15.34 -9.38
N LEU A 138 -15.84 14.95 -8.39
CA LEU A 138 -17.25 15.30 -8.33
C LEU A 138 -17.42 16.77 -7.89
N ALA A 139 -18.63 17.33 -8.04
CA ALA A 139 -18.93 18.65 -7.51
C ALA A 139 -18.61 18.72 -6.02
N GLY A 140 -17.85 19.74 -5.58
CA GLY A 140 -17.40 19.91 -4.21
C GLY A 140 -16.22 19.02 -3.77
N MET A 141 -15.78 18.08 -4.60
CA MET A 141 -14.61 17.27 -4.37
C MET A 141 -13.35 18.04 -4.80
N ARG A 142 -12.35 18.13 -3.92
CA ARG A 142 -11.02 18.60 -4.32
C ARG A 142 -10.36 17.62 -5.28
N PRO A 143 -9.45 18.07 -6.17
CA PRO A 143 -8.60 17.16 -6.91
C PRO A 143 -7.95 16.14 -5.96
N THR A 144 -7.94 14.89 -6.36
CA THR A 144 -7.46 13.78 -5.54
C THR A 144 -6.39 12.96 -6.26
N ARG A 145 -5.83 12.00 -5.55
CA ARG A 145 -4.86 11.05 -6.09
C ARG A 145 -5.47 10.23 -7.22
N ASP A 146 -4.66 10.00 -8.24
CA ASP A 146 -4.96 9.05 -9.30
C ASP A 146 -4.73 7.63 -8.79
N ILE A 147 -5.34 6.64 -9.46
CA ILE A 147 -5.07 5.23 -9.19
C ILE A 147 -3.88 4.82 -10.05
N LEU A 148 -2.83 4.27 -9.44
CA LEU A 148 -1.73 3.67 -10.17
C LEU A 148 -2.15 2.30 -10.69
N TYR A 149 -1.99 2.08 -11.97
CA TYR A 149 -2.06 0.76 -12.57
C TYR A 149 -0.67 0.32 -13.00
N ALA A 150 -0.33 -0.93 -12.71
CA ALA A 150 0.85 -1.61 -13.21
C ALA A 150 0.51 -3.05 -13.58
N ASN A 151 1.07 -3.55 -14.67
CA ASN A 151 1.04 -4.98 -14.93
C ASN A 151 2.42 -5.48 -15.28
N GLY A 152 2.68 -6.73 -14.94
CA GLY A 152 3.94 -7.38 -15.20
C GLY A 152 3.81 -8.90 -15.08
N VAL A 153 4.91 -9.57 -15.36
CA VAL A 153 5.02 -11.03 -15.30
C VAL A 153 5.80 -11.41 -14.06
N THR A 154 5.23 -12.27 -13.22
CA THR A 154 5.92 -12.84 -12.06
C THR A 154 6.98 -13.85 -12.47
N ALA A 155 7.91 -14.17 -11.57
CA ALA A 155 8.90 -15.25 -11.82
C ALA A 155 8.24 -16.61 -12.13
N GLY A 156 7.02 -16.85 -11.68
CA GLY A 156 6.20 -18.02 -12.04
C GLY A 156 5.60 -18.00 -13.46
N GLY A 157 5.77 -16.90 -14.22
CA GLY A 157 5.24 -16.73 -15.57
C GLY A 157 3.80 -16.21 -15.63
N ASP A 158 3.13 -16.00 -14.50
CA ASP A 158 1.78 -15.44 -14.44
C ASP A 158 1.82 -13.92 -14.67
N THR A 159 0.91 -13.43 -15.51
CA THR A 159 0.64 -11.99 -15.60
C THR A 159 -0.17 -11.55 -14.38
N LEU A 160 0.29 -10.50 -13.71
CA LEU A 160 -0.39 -9.89 -12.58
C LEU A 160 -0.72 -8.43 -12.90
N HIS A 161 -1.97 -8.04 -12.67
CA HIS A 161 -2.46 -6.66 -12.76
C HIS A 161 -2.57 -6.08 -11.34
N VAL A 162 -1.88 -5.00 -11.06
CA VAL A 162 -1.84 -4.37 -9.74
C VAL A 162 -2.39 -2.96 -9.83
N PHE A 163 -3.34 -2.65 -8.97
CA PHE A 163 -3.85 -1.30 -8.76
C PHE A 163 -3.46 -0.82 -7.36
N VAL A 164 -2.87 0.35 -7.27
CA VAL A 164 -2.58 1.02 -6.00
C VAL A 164 -3.37 2.31 -5.93
N LEU A 165 -4.09 2.52 -4.83
CA LEU A 165 -4.93 3.69 -4.65
C LEU A 165 -4.78 4.29 -3.24
N HIS A 166 -5.08 5.59 -3.13
CA HIS A 166 -5.31 6.26 -1.86
C HIS A 166 -6.57 7.12 -1.99
N ALA A 167 -7.67 6.62 -1.48
CA ALA A 167 -8.97 7.24 -1.61
C ALA A 167 -9.09 8.53 -0.74
N PRO A 168 -10.01 9.44 -1.04
CA PRO A 168 -10.26 10.64 -0.24
C PRO A 168 -10.53 10.32 1.23
N SER A 169 -9.88 11.09 2.12
CA SER A 169 -10.01 10.89 3.56
C SER A 169 -11.42 11.15 4.08
N ARG A 170 -11.69 10.71 5.31
CA ARG A 170 -12.96 10.97 6.02
C ARG A 170 -13.03 12.35 6.66
N ALA A 171 -11.97 13.17 6.50
CA ALA A 171 -11.93 14.54 7.01
C ALA A 171 -13.06 15.40 6.41
N GLY A 172 -13.73 16.19 7.25
CA GLY A 172 -14.94 16.92 6.86
C GLY A 172 -16.24 16.14 7.01
N GLY A 173 -16.18 14.95 7.59
CA GLY A 173 -17.32 14.08 7.88
C GLY A 173 -17.44 12.91 6.89
N GLU A 174 -17.65 11.73 7.43
CA GLU A 174 -17.72 10.50 6.65
C GLU A 174 -18.85 10.55 5.61
N ALA A 175 -20.05 10.97 6.00
CA ALA A 175 -21.21 11.04 5.11
C ALA A 175 -20.97 11.99 3.92
N ASN A 176 -20.29 13.12 4.16
CA ASN A 176 -19.99 14.12 3.13
C ASN A 176 -18.93 13.62 2.13
N THR A 177 -17.97 12.83 2.59
CA THR A 177 -16.84 12.37 1.77
C THR A 177 -17.06 10.98 1.16
N ARG A 178 -18.07 10.22 1.61
CA ARG A 178 -18.44 8.90 1.09
C ARG A 178 -18.67 8.87 -0.43
N PRO A 179 -19.37 9.85 -1.06
CA PRO A 179 -19.54 9.87 -2.51
C PRO A 179 -18.21 9.94 -3.28
N TYR A 180 -17.19 10.58 -2.69
CA TYR A 180 -15.88 10.73 -3.32
C TYR A 180 -15.12 9.40 -3.36
N ARG A 181 -15.16 8.62 -2.26
CA ARG A 181 -14.59 7.26 -2.23
C ARG A 181 -15.31 6.31 -3.17
N LEU A 182 -16.64 6.42 -3.25
CA LEU A 182 -17.42 5.65 -4.21
C LEU A 182 -17.07 6.00 -5.67
N ALA A 183 -16.75 7.27 -5.98
CA ALA A 183 -16.30 7.65 -7.33
C ALA A 183 -14.95 7.00 -7.68
N VAL A 184 -14.03 6.92 -6.73
CA VAL A 184 -12.76 6.19 -6.90
C VAL A 184 -13.02 4.71 -7.18
N ALA A 185 -13.88 4.06 -6.38
CA ALA A 185 -14.23 2.65 -6.57
C ALA A 185 -14.90 2.39 -7.94
N ARG A 186 -15.80 3.26 -8.39
CA ARG A 186 -16.41 3.16 -9.74
C ARG A 186 -15.37 3.29 -10.85
N ARG A 187 -14.42 4.23 -10.71
CA ARG A 187 -13.34 4.41 -11.69
C ARG A 187 -12.44 3.18 -11.78
N LEU A 188 -12.15 2.57 -10.63
CA LEU A 188 -11.39 1.34 -10.53
C LEU A 188 -12.14 0.16 -11.17
N CYS A 189 -13.41 -0.08 -10.82
CA CYS A 189 -14.22 -1.14 -11.41
C CYS A 189 -14.27 -1.05 -12.93
N ALA A 190 -14.49 0.16 -13.49
CA ALA A 190 -14.49 0.35 -14.94
C ALA A 190 -13.15 -0.03 -15.60
N ALA A 191 -12.02 0.20 -14.93
CA ALA A 191 -10.72 -0.24 -15.43
C ALA A 191 -10.54 -1.76 -15.35
N ILE A 192 -11.00 -2.39 -14.27
CA ILE A 192 -11.01 -3.85 -14.10
C ILE A 192 -11.87 -4.52 -15.16
N ASP A 193 -13.07 -3.99 -15.40
CA ASP A 193 -13.99 -4.50 -16.43
C ASP A 193 -13.35 -4.46 -17.83
N SER A 194 -12.62 -3.40 -18.14
CA SER A 194 -11.86 -3.28 -19.39
C SER A 194 -10.79 -4.37 -19.54
N ILE A 195 -10.09 -4.72 -18.45
CA ILE A 195 -9.13 -5.83 -18.46
C ILE A 195 -9.84 -7.15 -18.69
N ARG A 196 -10.96 -7.37 -17.99
CA ARG A 196 -11.74 -8.62 -18.06
C ARG A 196 -12.41 -8.82 -19.43
N GLN A 197 -12.68 -7.77 -20.17
CA GLN A 197 -13.12 -7.88 -21.58
C GLN A 197 -12.08 -8.57 -22.45
N GLY A 198 -10.81 -8.34 -22.20
CA GLY A 198 -9.69 -9.01 -22.89
C GLY A 198 -9.30 -10.36 -22.31
N ASN A 199 -9.40 -10.51 -20.99
CA ASN A 199 -9.08 -11.74 -20.27
C ASN A 199 -9.91 -11.85 -18.98
N ARG A 200 -10.97 -12.65 -19.01
CA ARG A 200 -11.84 -12.91 -17.84
C ARG A 200 -11.10 -13.56 -16.67
N ALA A 201 -10.03 -14.28 -16.97
CA ALA A 201 -9.18 -14.99 -16.02
C ALA A 201 -7.97 -14.15 -15.54
N ALA A 202 -8.03 -12.83 -15.66
CA ALA A 202 -6.93 -11.96 -15.25
C ALA A 202 -6.69 -12.05 -13.73
N ASN A 203 -5.40 -12.24 -13.34
CA ASN A 203 -4.99 -12.12 -11.95
C ASN A 203 -4.92 -10.63 -11.60
N ILE A 204 -5.80 -10.17 -10.74
CA ILE A 204 -5.94 -8.77 -10.36
C ILE A 204 -5.73 -8.63 -8.86
N VAL A 205 -4.92 -7.67 -8.47
CA VAL A 205 -4.75 -7.20 -7.09
C VAL A 205 -5.08 -5.72 -7.05
N VAL A 206 -5.90 -5.32 -6.10
CA VAL A 206 -6.19 -3.93 -5.76
C VAL A 206 -5.79 -3.71 -4.33
N THR A 207 -4.97 -2.71 -4.06
CA THR A 207 -4.46 -2.44 -2.71
C THR A 207 -4.29 -0.95 -2.47
N GLY A 208 -4.25 -0.54 -1.22
CA GLY A 208 -4.03 0.85 -0.83
C GLY A 208 -4.78 1.24 0.43
N ASP A 209 -4.73 2.53 0.72
CA ASP A 209 -5.55 3.16 1.76
C ASP A 209 -6.89 3.61 1.15
N PHE A 210 -7.93 2.88 1.46
CA PHE A 210 -9.29 3.18 1.00
C PHE A 210 -10.00 4.26 1.83
N ASN A 211 -9.42 4.62 2.98
CA ASN A 211 -10.05 5.54 3.94
C ASN A 211 -11.49 5.14 4.29
N ASP A 212 -11.81 3.86 4.21
CA ASP A 212 -13.15 3.32 4.42
C ASP A 212 -13.08 1.95 5.13
N TYR A 213 -14.16 1.57 5.78
CA TYR A 213 -14.26 0.28 6.47
C TYR A 213 -15.02 -0.74 5.62
N GLY A 214 -14.81 -2.03 5.89
CA GLY A 214 -15.16 -3.15 5.03
C GLY A 214 -16.60 -3.26 4.51
N ASP A 215 -17.59 -2.65 5.17
CA ASP A 215 -19.01 -2.75 4.78
C ASP A 215 -19.58 -1.50 4.08
N THR A 216 -18.70 -0.57 3.70
CA THR A 216 -19.12 0.67 3.03
C THR A 216 -19.48 0.45 1.55
N PRO A 217 -20.28 1.36 0.94
CA PRO A 217 -20.67 1.21 -0.46
C PRO A 217 -19.51 1.15 -1.45
N ALA A 218 -18.38 1.81 -1.16
CA ALA A 218 -17.21 1.77 -2.02
C ALA A 218 -16.57 0.38 -2.04
N LEU A 219 -16.40 -0.26 -0.87
CA LEU A 219 -15.79 -1.57 -0.76
C LEU A 219 -16.75 -2.70 -1.21
N ARG A 220 -18.05 -2.55 -0.90
CA ARG A 220 -19.08 -3.47 -1.44
C ARG A 220 -19.07 -3.50 -2.97
N LEU A 221 -18.92 -2.34 -3.63
CA LEU A 221 -18.86 -2.28 -5.08
C LEU A 221 -17.71 -3.12 -5.66
N LEU A 222 -16.57 -3.21 -4.97
CA LEU A 222 -15.46 -4.07 -5.37
C LEU A 222 -15.81 -5.55 -5.21
N SER A 223 -16.45 -5.91 -4.10
CA SER A 223 -16.92 -7.28 -3.87
C SER A 223 -18.00 -7.69 -4.88
N ASP A 224 -18.93 -6.78 -5.21
CA ASP A 224 -19.96 -6.99 -6.25
C ASP A 224 -19.33 -7.10 -7.65
N ASN A 225 -18.13 -6.56 -7.83
CA ASN A 225 -17.29 -6.71 -9.04
C ASN A 225 -16.34 -7.91 -8.95
N ASP A 226 -16.75 -8.99 -8.30
CA ASP A 226 -16.04 -10.27 -8.23
C ASP A 226 -14.56 -10.14 -7.75
N LEU A 227 -14.35 -9.32 -6.72
CA LEU A 227 -13.11 -9.20 -5.97
C LEU A 227 -13.32 -9.63 -4.52
N THR A 228 -12.38 -10.38 -3.97
CA THR A 228 -12.40 -10.81 -2.57
C THR A 228 -11.47 -9.94 -1.74
N ASP A 229 -11.98 -9.32 -0.67
CA ASP A 229 -11.14 -8.64 0.33
C ASP A 229 -10.43 -9.67 1.21
N VAL A 230 -9.17 -9.94 0.92
CA VAL A 230 -8.34 -10.89 1.69
C VAL A 230 -7.81 -10.28 2.98
N SER A 231 -7.93 -8.98 3.16
CA SER A 231 -7.53 -8.25 4.37
C SER A 231 -8.64 -8.12 5.42
N ALA A 232 -9.90 -8.46 5.07
CA ALA A 232 -11.08 -8.23 5.94
C ALA A 232 -10.94 -8.83 7.35
N ASN A 233 -10.23 -9.95 7.48
CA ASN A 233 -10.00 -10.64 8.76
C ASN A 233 -8.52 -10.63 9.18
N ALA A 234 -7.71 -9.75 8.58
CA ALA A 234 -6.30 -9.67 8.93
C ALA A 234 -6.14 -9.12 10.36
N ILE A 235 -5.30 -9.79 11.13
CA ILE A 235 -4.93 -9.40 12.50
C ILE A 235 -3.42 -9.41 12.65
N GLY A 236 -2.92 -8.67 13.63
CA GLY A 236 -1.53 -8.71 14.05
C GLY A 236 -1.28 -9.81 15.11
N THR A 237 -0.02 -10.07 15.38
CA THR A 237 0.42 -11.04 16.40
C THR A 237 0.80 -10.37 17.72
N ASN A 238 0.90 -9.05 17.76
CA ASN A 238 1.29 -8.24 18.91
C ASN A 238 0.16 -7.30 19.40
N GLY A 239 -1.09 -7.65 19.05
CA GLY A 239 -2.29 -6.99 19.56
C GLY A 239 -3.00 -6.04 18.61
N ALA A 240 -2.49 -5.80 17.41
CA ALA A 240 -3.20 -5.02 16.39
C ALA A 240 -4.41 -5.80 15.85
N LYS A 241 -5.57 -5.12 15.83
CA LYS A 241 -6.84 -5.66 15.31
C LYS A 241 -7.29 -4.90 14.05
N GLY A 242 -6.46 -4.03 13.52
CA GLY A 242 -6.67 -3.22 12.34
C GLY A 242 -5.37 -2.52 11.96
N THR A 243 -5.32 -1.91 10.77
CA THR A 243 -4.13 -1.22 10.28
C THR A 243 -3.98 0.19 10.87
N TYR A 244 -5.05 0.77 11.40
CA TYR A 244 -5.11 2.13 11.94
C TYR A 244 -5.79 2.14 13.31
N ARG A 245 -5.37 3.04 14.20
CA ARG A 245 -6.01 3.19 15.51
C ARG A 245 -6.42 4.63 15.76
N TYR A 246 -7.71 4.82 16.05
CA TYR A 246 -8.30 6.12 16.33
C TYR A 246 -9.12 6.10 17.62
N GLN A 247 -8.81 7.02 18.55
CA GLN A 247 -9.50 7.12 19.85
C GLN A 247 -9.57 5.81 20.64
N GLY A 248 -8.51 5.01 20.58
CA GLY A 248 -8.43 3.72 21.28
C GLY A 248 -9.00 2.53 20.52
N GLU A 249 -9.73 2.77 19.42
CA GLU A 249 -10.34 1.72 18.62
C GLU A 249 -9.49 1.39 17.39
N TRP A 250 -9.30 0.07 17.14
CA TRP A 250 -8.66 -0.41 15.94
C TRP A 250 -9.66 -0.49 14.77
N GLY A 251 -9.21 -0.08 13.60
CA GLY A 251 -9.95 -0.25 12.36
C GLY A 251 -8.99 -0.45 11.19
N SER A 252 -9.45 -1.06 10.11
CA SER A 252 -8.67 -1.22 8.88
C SER A 252 -9.18 -0.24 7.83
N LEU A 253 -8.34 0.70 7.44
CA LEU A 253 -8.56 1.63 6.33
C LEU A 253 -7.82 1.17 5.07
N ASP A 254 -6.83 0.31 5.28
CA ASP A 254 -6.02 -0.32 4.23
C ASP A 254 -6.65 -1.66 3.87
N HIS A 255 -6.77 -1.95 2.58
CA HIS A 255 -7.37 -3.18 2.10
C HIS A 255 -6.57 -3.78 0.94
N VAL A 256 -6.73 -5.10 0.78
CA VAL A 256 -6.21 -5.84 -0.37
C VAL A 256 -7.33 -6.70 -0.94
N PHE A 257 -7.74 -6.40 -2.16
CA PHE A 257 -8.70 -7.17 -2.92
C PHE A 257 -8.00 -7.96 -4.01
N VAL A 258 -8.45 -9.18 -4.24
CA VAL A 258 -7.92 -10.06 -5.28
C VAL A 258 -9.02 -10.64 -6.16
N SER A 259 -8.73 -10.93 -7.43
CA SER A 259 -9.66 -11.66 -8.31
C SER A 259 -9.86 -13.10 -7.86
N GLY A 260 -11.01 -13.68 -8.19
CA GLY A 260 -11.40 -15.04 -7.77
C GLY A 260 -10.33 -16.10 -8.07
N LEU A 261 -9.80 -16.13 -9.28
CA LEU A 261 -8.75 -17.09 -9.67
C LEU A 261 -7.45 -16.93 -8.87
N LEU A 262 -7.08 -15.70 -8.51
CA LEU A 262 -5.91 -15.48 -7.67
C LEU A 262 -6.18 -15.93 -6.24
N HIS A 263 -7.40 -15.71 -5.75
CA HIS A 263 -7.82 -16.19 -4.43
C HIS A 263 -7.82 -17.73 -4.34
N GLU A 264 -8.26 -18.43 -5.39
CA GLU A 264 -8.28 -19.90 -5.46
C GLU A 264 -6.88 -20.53 -5.41
N LYS A 265 -5.83 -19.80 -5.83
CA LYS A 265 -4.44 -20.25 -5.73
C LYS A 265 -3.91 -20.26 -4.29
N GLY A 266 -4.67 -19.78 -3.33
CA GLY A 266 -4.29 -19.65 -1.91
C GLY A 266 -3.63 -18.29 -1.64
N VAL A 267 -4.31 -17.50 -0.82
CA VAL A 267 -3.84 -16.18 -0.41
C VAL A 267 -3.94 -16.08 1.10
N SER A 268 -2.90 -15.60 1.76
CA SER A 268 -2.93 -15.22 3.16
C SER A 268 -2.66 -13.72 3.31
N CYS A 269 -3.30 -13.10 4.30
CA CYS A 269 -3.10 -11.69 4.62
C CYS A 269 -2.99 -11.53 6.13
N ARG A 270 -2.02 -10.74 6.59
CA ARG A 270 -1.83 -10.40 8.01
C ARG A 270 -1.46 -8.93 8.17
N ILE A 271 -1.76 -8.37 9.34
CA ILE A 271 -1.21 -7.09 9.77
C ILE A 271 0.19 -7.35 10.33
N PHE A 272 1.17 -6.60 9.87
CA PHE A 272 2.52 -6.68 10.40
C PHE A 272 2.68 -5.66 11.53
N ASP A 273 2.54 -6.15 12.76
CA ASP A 273 2.56 -5.35 14.00
C ASP A 273 3.76 -5.68 14.88
N ALA A 274 4.94 -5.77 14.27
CA ALA A 274 6.18 -6.02 15.02
C ALA A 274 6.32 -5.02 16.20
N PRO A 275 6.87 -5.44 17.36
CA PRO A 275 6.93 -4.61 18.56
C PRO A 275 7.56 -3.22 18.36
N PHE A 276 8.52 -3.10 17.43
CA PHE A 276 9.17 -1.83 17.14
C PHE A 276 8.31 -0.84 16.33
N LEU A 277 7.19 -1.30 15.75
CA LEU A 277 6.20 -0.46 15.06
C LEU A 277 5.14 0.08 16.02
N LEU A 278 5.14 -0.37 17.25
CA LEU A 278 4.10 -0.06 18.24
C LEU A 278 4.67 0.76 19.39
N GLU A 279 3.86 1.66 19.92
CA GLU A 279 4.10 2.37 21.17
C GLU A 279 2.91 2.22 22.12
N ASP A 280 3.12 2.50 23.41
CA ASP A 280 2.04 2.50 24.40
C ASP A 280 1.13 3.71 24.21
N GLU A 281 -0.18 3.48 24.24
CA GLU A 281 -1.20 4.51 24.18
C GLU A 281 -1.61 4.94 25.60
N GLU A 282 -1.09 6.04 26.10
CA GLU A 282 -1.38 6.51 27.45
C GLU A 282 -2.85 6.87 27.68
N LYS A 283 -3.50 7.49 26.68
CA LYS A 283 -4.85 8.05 26.83
C LYS A 283 -5.94 6.98 26.85
N TYR A 284 -5.82 5.97 25.99
CA TYR A 284 -6.86 4.95 25.80
C TYR A 284 -6.38 3.55 26.21
N GLY A 285 -5.13 3.43 26.63
CA GLY A 285 -4.50 2.16 26.99
C GLY A 285 -4.16 1.29 25.78
N GLY A 286 -3.35 0.25 26.03
CA GLY A 286 -2.91 -0.69 25.00
C GLY A 286 -1.84 -0.13 24.07
N LYS A 287 -1.71 -0.73 22.88
CA LYS A 287 -0.70 -0.36 21.88
C LYS A 287 -1.34 0.37 20.71
N ARG A 288 -0.58 1.29 20.08
CA ARG A 288 -0.94 1.94 18.82
C ARG A 288 0.26 1.96 17.86
N PRO A 289 0.06 2.23 16.56
CA PRO A 289 1.18 2.46 15.65
C PRO A 289 2.05 3.61 16.15
N TRP A 290 3.36 3.42 16.11
CA TRP A 290 4.32 4.48 16.47
C TRP A 290 4.50 5.42 15.30
N ARG A 291 3.69 6.45 15.27
CA ARG A 291 3.58 7.42 14.20
C ARG A 291 4.69 8.48 14.21
N THR A 292 4.85 9.16 13.08
CA THR A 292 5.85 10.24 12.93
C THR A 292 5.49 11.48 13.71
N TYR A 293 4.21 11.88 13.67
CA TYR A 293 3.70 13.06 14.36
C TYR A 293 2.40 12.77 15.10
N GLN A 294 2.20 13.50 16.20
CA GLN A 294 0.91 13.64 16.86
C GLN A 294 0.56 15.14 16.95
N GLY A 295 -0.29 15.60 16.03
CA GLY A 295 -0.44 17.05 15.81
C GLY A 295 0.91 17.66 15.40
N PRO A 296 1.37 18.75 16.05
CA PRO A 296 2.67 19.34 15.75
C PRO A 296 3.87 18.60 16.40
N LYS A 297 3.61 17.72 17.39
CA LYS A 297 4.66 17.04 18.15
C LYS A 297 5.31 15.94 17.32
N TYR A 298 6.62 16.06 17.08
CA TYR A 298 7.41 15.02 16.44
C TYR A 298 7.67 13.86 17.40
N LEU A 299 7.21 12.67 17.05
CA LEU A 299 7.45 11.42 17.80
C LEU A 299 8.58 10.62 17.14
N GLY A 300 8.79 10.83 15.84
CA GLY A 300 9.84 10.18 15.08
C GLY A 300 9.61 8.69 14.92
N GLY A 301 8.36 8.24 14.85
CA GLY A 301 7.94 6.86 14.60
C GLY A 301 8.03 6.43 13.14
N PHE A 302 7.30 5.39 12.78
CA PHE A 302 7.27 4.77 11.46
C PHE A 302 6.11 5.30 10.62
N SER A 303 4.89 4.96 10.99
CA SER A 303 3.65 5.41 10.36
C SER A 303 2.50 5.33 11.37
N ASP A 304 1.40 6.05 11.11
CA ASP A 304 0.14 5.88 11.83
C ASP A 304 -0.70 4.72 11.29
N HIS A 305 -0.24 4.07 10.24
CA HIS A 305 -0.75 2.81 9.72
C HIS A 305 0.23 1.67 9.94
N LEU A 306 -0.27 0.45 10.08
CA LEU A 306 0.51 -0.77 10.08
C LEU A 306 0.44 -1.46 8.72
N PRO A 307 1.53 -2.07 8.23
CA PRO A 307 1.52 -2.73 6.93
C PRO A 307 0.58 -3.93 6.89
N LEU A 308 -0.05 -4.14 5.73
CA LEU A 308 -0.62 -5.43 5.35
C LEU A 308 0.43 -6.22 4.58
N VAL A 309 0.62 -7.47 4.95
CA VAL A 309 1.50 -8.41 4.24
C VAL A 309 0.63 -9.51 3.65
N VAL A 310 0.66 -9.61 2.32
CA VAL A 310 -0.09 -10.61 1.57
C VAL A 310 0.86 -11.57 0.90
N THR A 311 0.60 -12.86 1.04
CA THR A 311 1.38 -13.92 0.43
C THR A 311 0.48 -14.72 -0.52
N PHE A 312 0.94 -14.89 -1.75
CA PHE A 312 0.26 -15.64 -2.80
C PHE A 312 1.02 -16.95 -3.06
N GLY A 313 0.29 -18.05 -3.14
CA GLY A 313 0.82 -19.31 -3.68
C GLY A 313 0.92 -19.19 -5.20
N MET A 314 2.14 -19.11 -5.72
CA MET A 314 2.39 -19.14 -7.17
C MET A 314 2.99 -20.49 -7.54
N PRO A 315 2.45 -21.20 -8.55
CA PRO A 315 3.09 -22.42 -9.03
C PRO A 315 4.46 -22.06 -9.65
N GLU A 316 5.51 -22.78 -9.24
CA GLU A 316 6.78 -22.69 -9.97
C GLU A 316 6.62 -23.38 -11.33
N THR A 317 6.94 -22.64 -12.38
CA THR A 317 7.13 -23.26 -13.70
C THR A 317 8.40 -24.12 -13.62
N THR A 318 8.23 -25.44 -13.61
CA THR A 318 9.37 -26.35 -13.84
C THR A 318 9.90 -26.06 -15.25
N VAL A 319 10.99 -25.28 -15.33
CA VAL A 319 11.78 -25.22 -16.56
C VAL A 319 12.32 -26.66 -16.76
N LYS A 320 11.74 -27.39 -17.70
CA LYS A 320 12.35 -28.65 -18.14
C LYS A 320 13.69 -28.30 -18.76
N PRO A 321 14.77 -29.01 -18.37
CA PRO A 321 16.08 -28.80 -18.93
C PRO A 321 16.12 -29.10 -20.44
#